data_f49c94ee727ce90882a6bc260a406961
#
_entry.id   f49c94ee727ce90882a6bc260a406961
#
_cell.length_a   1.000
_cell.length_b   1.000
_cell.length_c   1.000
_cell.angle_alpha   90.00
_cell.angle_beta   90.00
_cell.angle_gamma   90.00
#
_symmetry.space_group_name_H-M   'P 1'
#
loop_
_entity.id
_entity.type
_entity.pdbx_description
1 polymer ?
#
loop_
_entity_poly.entity_id
_entity_poly.type
_entity_poly.pdbx_seq_one_letter_code
_entity_poly.pdbx_strand_id
1 'polypeptide(L)'
;LDDHIVWAKFSGASWQGDGFYYSAYDAPQKGREFSNVNSIQKIYYHKIGTPQSQDVLFYQNPANPMRFYSVYVNQEETMMFLTESGAGSGNNVYVRDLRQPNSQFIQMTSNLDLQYSLVETIGDKMYFLTNDGAPKNRLMVTDLAHPGFNEWKTLVPEAKDMLESVTFADGKMILNYMKDASSHAFV
;
A
#
# COMPACT_ATOMS: atom_id res chain seq x y z
N LEU A 1 22.21 8.91 10.44
CA LEU A 1 22.31 8.55 9.02
C LEU A 1 22.56 9.82 8.24
N ASP A 2 23.54 9.77 7.33
CA ASP A 2 23.89 10.93 6.48
C ASP A 2 23.23 10.85 5.09
N ASP A 3 22.34 9.88 4.92
CA ASP A 3 21.59 9.69 3.67
C ASP A 3 20.60 10.83 3.46
N HIS A 4 20.60 11.41 2.28
CA HIS A 4 19.74 12.50 1.90
C HIS A 4 19.02 12.19 0.58
N ILE A 5 17.70 12.02 0.66
CA ILE A 5 16.83 11.76 -0.49
C ILE A 5 16.12 13.05 -0.89
N VAL A 6 16.23 13.42 -2.16
CA VAL A 6 15.54 14.59 -2.73
C VAL A 6 14.45 14.16 -3.71
N TRP A 7 13.48 15.05 -3.95
CA TRP A 7 12.34 14.85 -4.86
C TRP A 7 11.42 13.69 -4.49
N ALA A 8 11.56 13.13 -3.27
CA ALA A 8 10.57 12.25 -2.71
C ALA A 8 9.29 13.05 -2.40
N LYS A 9 8.19 12.71 -3.07
CA LYS A 9 6.87 13.34 -2.90
C LYS A 9 5.80 12.27 -2.82
N PHE A 10 4.86 12.45 -1.90
CA PHE A 10 3.79 11.45 -1.64
C PHE A 10 4.37 10.06 -1.37
N SER A 11 5.39 10.02 -0.52
CA SER A 11 6.18 8.84 -0.24
C SER A 11 6.26 8.56 1.25
N GLY A 12 6.13 7.28 1.60
CA GLY A 12 6.68 6.71 2.82
C GLY A 12 8.01 6.04 2.54
N ALA A 13 8.58 5.38 3.56
CA ALA A 13 9.70 4.46 3.43
C ALA A 13 9.24 3.07 3.86
N SER A 14 9.43 2.08 3.00
CA SER A 14 9.14 0.68 3.30
C SER A 14 10.43 -0.12 3.33
N TRP A 15 10.77 -0.64 4.49
CA TRP A 15 12.03 -1.30 4.74
C TRP A 15 12.09 -2.72 4.20
N GLN A 16 13.24 -3.11 3.63
CA GLN A 16 13.58 -4.47 3.28
C GLN A 16 15.10 -4.66 3.31
N GLY A 17 15.58 -5.62 4.10
CA GLY A 17 17.02 -5.90 4.21
C GLY A 17 17.81 -4.69 4.70
N ASP A 18 18.80 -4.27 3.91
CA ASP A 18 19.71 -3.16 4.24
C ASP A 18 19.30 -1.80 3.62
N GLY A 19 18.03 -1.67 3.21
CA GLY A 19 17.53 -0.47 2.57
C GLY A 19 16.01 -0.30 2.66
N PHE A 20 15.49 0.60 1.85
CA PHE A 20 14.05 0.88 1.81
C PHE A 20 13.58 1.31 0.41
N TYR A 21 12.31 1.06 0.15
CA TYR A 21 11.62 1.60 -1.02
C TYR A 21 11.02 2.96 -0.71
N TYR A 22 11.07 3.85 -1.68
CA TYR A 22 10.44 5.16 -1.61
C TYR A 22 9.94 5.59 -2.98
N SER A 23 9.00 6.54 -3.00
CA SER A 23 8.44 7.09 -4.23
C SER A 23 9.00 8.48 -4.50
N ALA A 24 9.41 8.73 -5.74
CA ALA A 24 9.97 9.99 -6.17
C ALA A 24 9.57 10.36 -7.60
N TYR A 25 9.81 11.62 -7.94
CA TYR A 25 9.72 12.13 -9.30
C TYR A 25 11.11 12.53 -9.80
N ASP A 26 11.24 12.64 -11.11
CA ASP A 26 12.44 13.24 -11.70
C ASP A 26 12.63 14.67 -11.20
N ALA A 27 13.87 15.06 -11.00
CA ALA A 27 14.20 16.43 -10.64
C ALA A 27 13.67 17.40 -11.71
N PRO A 28 12.96 18.47 -11.34
CA PRO A 28 12.50 19.46 -12.29
C PRO A 28 13.67 20.21 -12.93
N GLN A 29 13.42 20.83 -14.07
CA GLN A 29 14.39 21.73 -14.67
C GLN A 29 14.70 22.87 -13.70
N LYS A 30 15.96 23.28 -13.64
CA LYS A 30 16.42 24.40 -12.78
C LYS A 30 15.56 25.65 -13.03
N GLY A 31 15.04 26.23 -11.97
CA GLY A 31 14.15 27.40 -12.01
C GLY A 31 12.68 27.08 -12.26
N ARG A 32 12.31 25.78 -12.35
CA ARG A 32 10.92 25.31 -12.49
C ARG A 32 10.46 24.43 -11.34
N GLU A 33 11.12 24.48 -10.22
CA GLU A 33 10.88 23.60 -9.07
C GLU A 33 9.44 23.69 -8.53
N PHE A 34 8.78 24.84 -8.70
CA PHE A 34 7.41 25.09 -8.26
C PHE A 34 6.36 25.10 -9.39
N SER A 35 6.80 25.06 -10.67
CA SER A 35 5.89 25.16 -11.84
C SER A 35 5.87 23.88 -12.68
N ASN A 36 6.73 22.93 -12.41
CA ASN A 36 6.78 21.67 -13.16
C ASN A 36 5.64 20.75 -12.72
N VAL A 37 4.98 20.10 -13.68
CA VAL A 37 3.98 19.07 -13.39
C VAL A 37 4.70 17.80 -12.94
N ASN A 38 4.30 17.27 -11.78
CA ASN A 38 4.74 15.95 -11.36
C ASN A 38 4.03 14.88 -12.20
N SER A 39 4.76 14.08 -12.94
CA SER A 39 4.24 12.99 -13.75
C SER A 39 5.18 11.79 -13.71
N ILE A 40 4.64 10.60 -13.90
CA ILE A 40 5.37 9.34 -13.88
C ILE A 40 6.12 9.17 -12.55
N GLN A 41 5.34 9.02 -11.46
CA GLN A 41 5.93 8.67 -10.18
C GLN A 41 6.67 7.34 -10.30
N LYS A 42 7.85 7.27 -9.70
CA LYS A 42 8.76 6.13 -9.73
C LYS A 42 8.98 5.61 -8.31
N ILE A 43 9.16 4.31 -8.17
CA ILE A 43 9.59 3.70 -6.91
C ILE A 43 11.04 3.29 -7.07
N TYR A 44 11.86 3.71 -6.11
CA TYR A 44 13.28 3.35 -6.02
C TYR A 44 13.54 2.52 -4.78
N TYR A 45 14.57 1.69 -4.85
CA TYR A 45 15.19 1.07 -3.68
C TYR A 45 16.48 1.80 -3.35
N HIS A 46 16.58 2.32 -2.13
CA HIS A 46 17.75 2.97 -1.58
C HIS A 46 18.43 2.04 -0.57
N LYS A 47 19.71 1.79 -0.78
CA LYS A 47 20.56 1.08 0.17
C LYS A 47 21.18 2.08 1.15
N ILE A 48 21.02 1.83 2.45
CA ILE A 48 21.55 2.70 3.50
C ILE A 48 23.07 2.90 3.36
N GLY A 49 23.52 4.14 3.52
CA GLY A 49 24.93 4.52 3.43
C GLY A 49 25.44 4.68 1.99
N THR A 50 24.56 4.66 0.99
CA THR A 50 24.93 4.95 -0.40
C THR A 50 24.33 6.28 -0.88
N PRO A 51 24.95 6.97 -1.84
CA PRO A 51 24.35 8.19 -2.41
C PRO A 51 23.12 7.84 -3.25
N GLN A 52 22.10 8.72 -3.23
CA GLN A 52 20.85 8.54 -4.01
C GLN A 52 21.06 8.26 -5.50
N SER A 53 22.17 8.71 -6.08
CA SER A 53 22.51 8.44 -7.49
C SER A 53 22.77 6.96 -7.80
N GLN A 54 22.91 6.12 -6.78
CA GLN A 54 23.07 4.67 -6.90
C GLN A 54 21.76 3.91 -6.66
N ASP A 55 20.66 4.62 -6.40
CA ASP A 55 19.37 4.00 -6.14
C ASP A 55 18.87 3.24 -7.36
N VAL A 56 18.31 2.08 -7.10
CA VAL A 56 17.81 1.20 -8.15
C VAL A 56 16.35 1.52 -8.45
N LEU A 57 16.04 1.85 -9.70
CA LEU A 57 14.65 1.97 -10.15
C LEU A 57 13.96 0.62 -10.01
N PHE A 58 12.96 0.55 -9.14
CA PHE A 58 12.22 -0.66 -8.86
C PHE A 58 10.94 -0.77 -9.71
N TYR A 59 10.17 0.35 -9.80
CA TYR A 59 8.90 0.35 -10.51
C TYR A 59 8.59 1.72 -11.12
N GLN A 60 7.99 1.72 -12.30
CA GLN A 60 7.35 2.89 -12.93
C GLN A 60 6.27 2.44 -13.91
N ASN A 61 5.29 3.31 -14.16
CA ASN A 61 4.26 3.05 -15.16
C ASN A 61 4.00 4.29 -16.05
N PRO A 62 4.78 4.45 -17.14
CA PRO A 62 4.61 5.59 -18.06
C PRO A 62 3.26 5.61 -18.78
N ALA A 63 2.56 4.49 -18.91
CA ALA A 63 1.24 4.42 -19.51
C ALA A 63 0.17 5.14 -18.66
N ASN A 64 0.41 5.30 -17.36
CA ASN A 64 -0.47 5.98 -16.41
C ASN A 64 0.27 7.10 -15.65
N PRO A 65 0.69 8.18 -16.32
CA PRO A 65 1.65 9.16 -15.78
C PRO A 65 1.13 9.96 -14.56
N MET A 66 -0.19 9.99 -14.35
CA MET A 66 -0.83 10.73 -13.25
C MET A 66 -1.23 9.84 -12.08
N ARG A 67 -0.80 8.58 -12.05
CA ARG A 67 -1.02 7.66 -10.94
C ARG A 67 0.05 7.84 -9.87
N PHE A 68 -0.35 7.53 -8.65
CA PHE A 68 0.54 7.44 -7.48
C PHE A 68 0.78 5.96 -7.17
N TYR A 69 2.02 5.66 -6.84
CA TYR A 69 2.44 4.30 -6.50
C TYR A 69 3.18 4.31 -5.16
N SER A 70 2.86 3.35 -4.32
CA SER A 70 3.60 3.10 -3.08
C SER A 70 3.85 1.61 -2.90
N VAL A 71 4.91 1.28 -2.19
CA VAL A 71 5.25 -0.09 -1.83
C VAL A 71 5.23 -0.24 -0.32
N TYR A 72 4.73 -1.35 0.14
CA TYR A 72 4.80 -1.81 1.52
C TYR A 72 5.33 -3.24 1.54
N VAL A 73 6.35 -3.49 2.34
CA VAL A 73 6.88 -4.82 2.66
C VAL A 73 6.43 -5.18 4.06
N ASN A 74 5.86 -6.37 4.24
CA ASN A 74 5.42 -6.80 5.56
C ASN A 74 6.61 -7.05 6.51
N GLN A 75 6.33 -7.10 7.81
CA GLN A 75 7.37 -7.19 8.84
C GLN A 75 8.25 -8.43 8.69
N GLU A 76 7.71 -9.54 8.20
CA GLU A 76 8.43 -10.79 7.99
C GLU A 76 9.26 -10.79 6.68
N GLU A 77 9.18 -9.73 5.89
CA GLU A 77 9.79 -9.61 4.55
C GLU A 77 9.43 -10.78 3.61
N THR A 78 8.21 -11.31 3.75
CA THR A 78 7.71 -12.41 2.92
C THR A 78 6.79 -11.96 1.80
N MET A 79 6.16 -10.79 1.96
CA MET A 79 5.22 -10.23 1.01
C MET A 79 5.51 -8.75 0.75
N MET A 80 5.36 -8.36 -0.51
CA MET A 80 5.42 -6.97 -0.93
C MET A 80 4.11 -6.58 -1.59
N PHE A 81 3.57 -5.45 -1.21
CA PHE A 81 2.35 -4.88 -1.76
C PHE A 81 2.68 -3.63 -2.56
N LEU A 82 2.18 -3.55 -3.78
CA LEU A 82 2.19 -2.32 -4.59
C LEU A 82 0.78 -1.76 -4.58
N THR A 83 0.64 -0.51 -4.19
CA THR A 83 -0.63 0.23 -4.26
C THR A 83 -0.57 1.24 -5.40
N GLU A 84 -1.58 1.22 -6.25
CA GLU A 84 -1.81 2.20 -7.31
C GLU A 84 -3.04 3.04 -6.95
N SER A 85 -2.93 4.36 -6.95
CA SER A 85 -4.05 5.28 -6.74
C SER A 85 -4.06 6.39 -7.78
N GLY A 86 -5.22 7.02 -7.94
CA GLY A 86 -5.44 8.13 -8.88
C GLY A 86 -5.91 9.38 -8.17
N ALA A 87 -6.62 10.23 -8.91
CA ALA A 87 -7.23 11.45 -8.35
C ALA A 87 -8.45 11.17 -7.45
N GLY A 88 -9.01 9.95 -7.49
CA GLY A 88 -10.11 9.52 -6.63
C GLY A 88 -9.64 9.07 -5.25
N SER A 89 -10.58 8.56 -4.46
CA SER A 89 -10.31 8.06 -3.09
C SER A 89 -9.97 6.57 -3.04
N GLY A 90 -10.07 5.85 -4.16
CA GLY A 90 -9.83 4.41 -4.23
C GLY A 90 -8.43 4.05 -4.71
N ASN A 91 -8.14 2.76 -4.69
CA ASN A 91 -6.82 2.23 -5.05
C ASN A 91 -6.92 0.79 -5.56
N ASN A 92 -5.97 0.41 -6.41
CA ASN A 92 -5.68 -1.00 -6.71
C ASN A 92 -4.56 -1.50 -5.82
N VAL A 93 -4.60 -2.79 -5.53
CA VAL A 93 -3.55 -3.50 -4.77
C VAL A 93 -3.02 -4.66 -5.59
N TYR A 94 -1.72 -4.80 -5.55
CA TYR A 94 -0.97 -5.92 -6.12
C TYR A 94 -0.13 -6.54 -5.03
N VAL A 95 0.08 -7.85 -5.06
CA VAL A 95 0.93 -8.58 -4.11
C VAL A 95 2.03 -9.33 -4.85
N ARG A 96 3.19 -9.45 -4.22
CA ARG A 96 4.33 -10.24 -4.68
C ARG A 96 4.86 -11.10 -3.53
N ASP A 97 5.07 -12.40 -3.77
CA ASP A 97 5.72 -13.31 -2.81
C ASP A 97 7.24 -13.10 -2.88
N LEU A 98 7.83 -12.55 -1.83
CA LEU A 98 9.27 -12.28 -1.74
C LEU A 98 10.12 -13.53 -1.45
N ARG A 99 9.51 -14.62 -1.02
CA ARG A 99 10.20 -15.91 -0.83
C ARG A 99 10.60 -16.56 -2.15
N GLN A 100 9.99 -16.10 -3.24
CA GLN A 100 10.27 -16.56 -4.59
C GLN A 100 11.02 -15.47 -5.37
N PRO A 101 12.32 -15.64 -5.67
CA PRO A 101 13.16 -14.58 -6.24
C PRO A 101 12.64 -13.94 -7.53
N ASN A 102 11.96 -14.73 -8.37
CA ASN A 102 11.46 -14.29 -9.69
C ASN A 102 9.94 -14.06 -9.70
N SER A 103 9.27 -14.02 -8.53
CA SER A 103 7.85 -13.76 -8.48
C SER A 103 7.51 -12.39 -9.08
N GLN A 104 6.36 -12.31 -9.72
CA GLN A 104 5.83 -11.06 -10.27
C GLN A 104 4.70 -10.54 -9.38
N PHE A 105 4.36 -9.27 -9.53
CA PHE A 105 3.16 -8.74 -8.91
C PHE A 105 1.90 -9.39 -9.48
N ILE A 106 1.03 -9.87 -8.60
CA ILE A 106 -0.29 -10.38 -8.92
C ILE A 106 -1.29 -9.29 -8.58
N GLN A 107 -2.10 -8.88 -9.54
CA GLN A 107 -3.16 -7.91 -9.31
C GLN A 107 -4.26 -8.52 -8.45
N MET A 108 -4.55 -7.91 -7.31
CA MET A 108 -5.59 -8.36 -6.38
C MET A 108 -6.92 -7.66 -6.64
N THR A 109 -6.89 -6.35 -6.94
CA THR A 109 -8.07 -5.51 -7.15
C THR A 109 -7.92 -4.68 -8.43
N SER A 110 -9.05 -4.27 -9.03
CA SER A 110 -9.06 -3.54 -10.32
C SER A 110 -10.06 -2.37 -10.36
N ASN A 111 -10.47 -1.86 -9.21
CA ASN A 111 -11.43 -0.75 -9.14
C ASN A 111 -10.86 0.43 -8.34
N LEU A 112 -10.45 1.48 -9.04
CA LEU A 112 -9.86 2.69 -8.47
C LEU A 112 -10.88 3.64 -7.80
N ASP A 113 -12.16 3.33 -7.82
CA ASP A 113 -13.20 4.09 -7.12
C ASP A 113 -13.42 3.56 -5.69
N LEU A 114 -12.92 2.35 -5.39
CA LEU A 114 -13.09 1.67 -4.12
C LEU A 114 -11.77 1.58 -3.35
N GLN A 115 -11.87 1.54 -2.03
CA GLN A 115 -10.73 1.49 -1.12
C GLN A 115 -10.42 0.06 -0.69
N TYR A 116 -9.14 -0.27 -0.71
CA TYR A 116 -8.61 -1.55 -0.23
C TYR A 116 -7.38 -1.26 0.62
N SER A 117 -7.55 -1.26 1.93
CA SER A 117 -6.48 -0.94 2.89
C SER A 117 -5.98 -2.22 3.54
N LEU A 118 -4.73 -2.57 3.32
CA LEU A 118 -4.08 -3.66 4.05
C LEU A 118 -4.03 -3.27 5.53
N VAL A 119 -4.60 -4.13 6.37
CA VAL A 119 -4.63 -3.96 7.82
C VAL A 119 -3.47 -4.70 8.47
N GLU A 120 -3.27 -5.97 8.07
CA GLU A 120 -2.28 -6.84 8.67
C GLU A 120 -1.96 -8.03 7.76
N THR A 121 -0.80 -8.63 7.98
CA THR A 121 -0.43 -9.95 7.45
C THR A 121 -0.09 -10.88 8.61
N ILE A 122 -0.65 -12.09 8.61
CA ILE A 122 -0.38 -13.10 9.63
C ILE A 122 -0.10 -14.43 8.92
N GLY A 123 1.16 -14.84 8.89
CA GLY A 123 1.61 -15.94 8.05
C GLY A 123 1.34 -15.63 6.57
N ASP A 124 0.64 -16.51 5.86
CA ASP A 124 0.26 -16.28 4.46
C ASP A 124 -1.04 -15.51 4.28
N LYS A 125 -1.73 -15.15 5.35
CA LYS A 125 -3.00 -14.44 5.30
C LYS A 125 -2.80 -12.94 5.24
N MET A 126 -3.63 -12.28 4.43
CA MET A 126 -3.69 -10.84 4.24
C MET A 126 -5.09 -10.35 4.62
N TYR A 127 -5.16 -9.34 5.48
CA TYR A 127 -6.41 -8.78 6.00
C TYR A 127 -6.60 -7.38 5.44
N PHE A 128 -7.75 -7.15 4.81
CA PHE A 128 -8.07 -5.89 4.15
C PHE A 128 -9.37 -5.29 4.68
N LEU A 129 -9.31 -4.01 5.00
CA LEU A 129 -10.49 -3.18 5.19
C LEU A 129 -10.89 -2.59 3.83
N THR A 130 -12.18 -2.72 3.46
CA THR A 130 -12.65 -2.24 2.15
C THR A 130 -14.10 -1.78 2.20
N ASN A 131 -14.43 -0.79 1.37
CA ASN A 131 -15.79 -0.34 1.12
C ASN A 131 -16.43 -1.00 -0.11
N ASP A 132 -15.77 -1.96 -0.76
CA ASP A 132 -16.31 -2.69 -1.90
C ASP A 132 -17.50 -3.56 -1.46
N GLY A 133 -18.70 -3.27 -2.00
CA GLY A 133 -19.95 -3.90 -1.61
C GLY A 133 -20.35 -3.68 -0.14
N ALA A 134 -19.72 -2.70 0.55
CA ALA A 134 -19.93 -2.38 1.96
C ALA A 134 -19.58 -0.90 2.23
N PRO A 135 -20.47 0.07 1.94
CA PRO A 135 -20.18 1.50 2.07
C PRO A 135 -19.66 1.94 3.44
N LYS A 136 -19.95 1.17 4.50
CA LYS A 136 -19.47 1.40 5.87
C LYS A 136 -18.30 0.49 6.26
N ASN A 137 -17.63 -0.04 5.26
CA ASN A 137 -16.52 -0.97 5.34
C ASN A 137 -16.87 -2.35 5.88
N ARG A 138 -16.06 -3.30 5.46
CA ARG A 138 -16.00 -4.67 5.96
C ARG A 138 -14.54 -5.11 6.03
N LEU A 139 -14.24 -6.05 6.92
CA LEU A 139 -12.93 -6.72 6.95
C LEU A 139 -13.01 -7.99 6.12
N MET A 140 -12.08 -8.14 5.20
CA MET A 140 -11.92 -9.32 4.37
C MET A 140 -10.56 -9.96 4.59
N VAL A 141 -10.46 -11.26 4.33
CA VAL A 141 -9.23 -12.03 4.41
C VAL A 141 -9.01 -12.83 3.13
N THR A 142 -7.75 -12.92 2.71
CA THR A 142 -7.29 -13.74 1.60
C THR A 142 -5.88 -14.28 1.88
N ASP A 143 -5.31 -15.02 0.93
CA ASP A 143 -3.93 -15.54 0.99
C ASP A 143 -3.25 -15.49 -0.38
N LEU A 144 -1.96 -15.82 -0.43
CA LEU A 144 -1.19 -15.81 -1.68
C LEU A 144 -1.63 -16.85 -2.71
N ALA A 145 -2.32 -17.91 -2.29
CA ALA A 145 -2.86 -18.91 -3.21
C ALA A 145 -4.15 -18.42 -3.90
N HIS A 146 -4.86 -17.48 -3.26
CA HIS A 146 -6.16 -16.97 -3.71
C HIS A 146 -6.19 -15.43 -3.66
N PRO A 147 -5.27 -14.73 -4.35
CA PRO A 147 -5.08 -13.29 -4.17
C PRO A 147 -6.18 -12.44 -4.84
N GLY A 148 -6.89 -12.98 -5.84
CA GLY A 148 -7.92 -12.24 -6.58
C GLY A 148 -9.13 -11.88 -5.73
N PHE A 149 -9.66 -10.66 -5.88
CA PHE A 149 -10.74 -10.13 -5.03
C PHE A 149 -11.97 -11.04 -4.93
N ASN A 150 -12.32 -11.75 -6.00
CA ASN A 150 -13.48 -12.66 -6.02
C ASN A 150 -13.32 -13.88 -5.08
N GLU A 151 -12.10 -14.16 -4.63
CA GLU A 151 -11.80 -15.27 -3.72
C GLU A 151 -11.68 -14.82 -2.26
N TRP A 152 -11.72 -13.51 -2.00
CA TRP A 152 -11.63 -12.97 -0.66
C TRP A 152 -12.85 -13.33 0.16
N LYS A 153 -12.64 -13.64 1.44
CA LYS A 153 -13.71 -14.03 2.38
C LYS A 153 -13.98 -12.89 3.36
N THR A 154 -15.25 -12.55 3.54
CA THR A 154 -15.65 -11.59 4.57
C THR A 154 -15.43 -12.20 5.94
N LEU A 155 -14.62 -11.54 6.76
CA LEU A 155 -14.36 -11.91 8.16
C LEU A 155 -15.24 -11.12 9.13
N VAL A 156 -15.34 -9.80 8.93
CA VAL A 156 -16.28 -8.93 9.66
C VAL A 156 -17.17 -8.25 8.63
N PRO A 157 -18.47 -8.55 8.59
CA PRO A 157 -19.41 -7.94 7.64
C PRO A 157 -19.66 -6.47 7.97
N GLU A 158 -20.16 -5.72 6.98
CA GLU A 158 -20.65 -4.36 7.20
C GLU A 158 -21.70 -4.33 8.32
N ALA A 159 -21.61 -3.31 9.17
CA ALA A 159 -22.53 -3.10 10.28
C ALA A 159 -23.34 -1.79 10.11
N LYS A 160 -24.22 -1.51 11.09
CA LYS A 160 -24.98 -0.23 11.13
C LYS A 160 -24.05 0.97 11.21
N ASP A 161 -22.99 0.88 12.00
CA ASP A 161 -21.99 1.92 12.20
C ASP A 161 -20.77 1.65 11.31
N MET A 162 -20.01 2.68 10.96
CA MET A 162 -18.86 2.58 10.05
C MET A 162 -17.67 1.93 10.77
N LEU A 163 -17.15 0.84 10.22
CA LEU A 163 -15.89 0.23 10.66
C LEU A 163 -14.73 1.08 10.17
N GLU A 164 -14.10 1.85 11.07
CA GLU A 164 -13.03 2.79 10.72
C GLU A 164 -11.65 2.13 10.66
N SER A 165 -11.39 1.25 11.61
CA SER A 165 -10.11 0.55 11.67
C SER A 165 -10.24 -0.80 12.37
N VAL A 166 -9.28 -1.66 12.07
CA VAL A 166 -9.07 -2.94 12.72
C VAL A 166 -7.61 -3.04 13.12
N THR A 167 -7.34 -3.51 14.32
CA THR A 167 -5.99 -3.74 14.83
C THR A 167 -5.90 -5.15 15.37
N PHE A 168 -4.79 -5.83 15.11
CA PHE A 168 -4.50 -7.15 15.66
C PHE A 168 -3.50 -7.01 16.82
N ALA A 169 -3.83 -7.55 17.97
CA ALA A 169 -2.97 -7.55 19.14
C ALA A 169 -3.25 -8.78 19.98
N ASP A 170 -2.19 -9.50 20.40
CA ASP A 170 -2.25 -10.67 21.28
C ASP A 170 -3.31 -11.72 20.86
N GLY A 171 -3.35 -12.03 19.54
CA GLY A 171 -4.30 -13.00 18.96
C GLY A 171 -5.76 -12.53 18.91
N LYS A 172 -6.03 -11.26 19.21
CA LYS A 172 -7.36 -10.66 19.19
C LYS A 172 -7.46 -9.60 18.09
N MET A 173 -8.67 -9.34 17.64
CA MET A 173 -9.01 -8.20 16.79
C MET A 173 -9.68 -7.11 17.62
N ILE A 174 -9.21 -5.89 17.47
CA ILE A 174 -9.83 -4.69 18.03
C ILE A 174 -10.50 -3.96 16.88
N LEU A 175 -11.82 -3.89 16.90
CA LEU A 175 -12.66 -3.26 15.87
C LEU A 175 -13.09 -1.90 16.37
N ASN A 176 -12.73 -0.84 15.64
CA ASN A 176 -13.16 0.52 15.97
C ASN A 176 -14.27 0.97 15.02
N TYR A 177 -15.43 1.26 15.58
CA TYR A 177 -16.57 1.78 14.84
C TYR A 177 -16.82 3.25 15.16
N MET A 178 -17.17 4.03 14.14
CA MET A 178 -17.66 5.40 14.30
C MET A 178 -19.16 5.38 14.53
N LYS A 179 -19.59 5.83 15.69
CA LYS A 179 -20.99 5.99 16.04
C LYS A 179 -21.23 7.36 16.64
N ASP A 180 -22.15 8.14 16.08
CA ASP A 180 -22.53 9.47 16.59
C ASP A 180 -21.30 10.39 16.85
N ALA A 181 -20.37 10.42 15.89
CA ALA A 181 -19.09 11.16 15.94
C ALA A 181 -18.16 10.76 17.11
N SER A 182 -18.31 9.54 17.64
CA SER A 182 -17.43 8.97 18.66
C SER A 182 -16.94 7.58 18.26
N SER A 183 -15.70 7.24 18.64
CA SER A 183 -15.12 5.92 18.36
C SER A 183 -15.50 4.94 19.47
N HIS A 184 -15.97 3.76 19.07
CA HIS A 184 -16.32 2.64 19.94
C HIS A 184 -15.49 1.43 19.58
N ALA A 185 -14.70 0.92 20.54
CA ALA A 185 -13.86 -0.25 20.35
C ALA A 185 -14.55 -1.52 20.87
N PHE A 186 -14.41 -2.61 20.09
CA PHE A 186 -14.86 -3.96 20.43
C PHE A 186 -13.70 -4.94 20.26
N VAL A 187 -13.69 -6.00 21.08
CA VAL A 187 -12.66 -7.05 21.08
C VAL A 187 -13.32 -8.41 20.87
#